data_5f03822316e8f0793d8f770b41c8471e
#
_entry.id   5f03822316e8f0793d8f770b41c8471e
#
_cell.length_a   1.000
_cell.length_b   1.000
_cell.length_c   1.000
_cell.angle_alpha   90.00
_cell.angle_beta   90.00
_cell.angle_gamma   90.00
#
_symmetry.space_group_name_H-M   'P 1'
#
loop_
_entity.id
_entity.type
_entity.pdbx_description
1 polymer ?
#
loop_
_entity_poly.entity_id
_entity_poly.type
_entity_poly.pdbx_seq_one_letter_code
_entity_poly.pdbx_strand_id
1 'polypeptide(L)'
;GQSMYLKDNKKNANISYGYNKKFDIEKGEMKLHLEYKTNPGNTFTICFSHFDEFGDWMRGRNRDFHVKGDGSWQTFDVTFDSYPQGAVKFDVRIYATLYSDSGDRTGEVWVDQFKLMNDTTGKTLIDSDFKPLEEKELKLVFNWDRWDAAMEKAFNEYHFNTIKMNVTGLGSGTFHSRNEPRFMGYAEGTPQYDKLIKEYFGEIEAHLTEKGWLDKAYIYWFDEPDPKDYEFVMNGFRKLKKYAPGIRRMLTEQIEDGLIGGPNLWCPVTPHLNKDQVPERKALGEQFWWYVCTGPKAPYATLFIDHPGTEMRVWLWQTWDYQVDGILVWASDYWSSPCAYPDSLQNPYLDPMSWVSGYDTPAGVRSPWGNGDGRFVYPPEAAADGKQNGPVMDDPVVSIRFEMLRDGIEDYEYFAMLKRLLAAKGANLPAAKRAEYEALLTVPENVTRTMKDFTKDTATYEAHRLKLAAAIAELSK
;
A
#
# COMPACT_ATOMS: atom_id res chain seq x y z
N GLY A 1 2.20 16.09 -38.04
CA GLY A 1 2.32 16.47 -36.65
C GLY A 1 2.23 15.26 -35.76
N GLN A 2 2.73 15.31 -34.55
CA GLN A 2 2.50 14.31 -33.52
C GLN A 2 1.34 14.79 -32.67
N SER A 3 0.44 13.90 -32.27
CA SER A 3 -0.68 14.19 -31.39
C SER A 3 -0.71 13.18 -30.26
N MET A 4 -1.25 13.56 -29.10
CA MET A 4 -1.55 12.60 -28.05
C MET A 4 -2.66 11.66 -28.54
N TYR A 5 -2.46 10.36 -28.39
CA TYR A 5 -3.47 9.34 -28.65
C TYR A 5 -3.85 8.64 -27.35
N LEU A 6 -5.13 8.60 -27.07
CA LEU A 6 -5.69 7.92 -25.91
C LEU A 6 -6.81 6.97 -26.33
N LYS A 7 -6.73 5.73 -25.90
CA LYS A 7 -7.71 4.67 -26.18
C LYS A 7 -8.22 4.08 -24.88
N ASP A 8 -9.54 4.06 -24.76
CA ASP A 8 -10.23 3.30 -23.74
C ASP A 8 -10.90 2.08 -24.38
N ASN A 9 -10.37 0.90 -24.10
CA ASN A 9 -10.87 -0.39 -24.55
C ASN A 9 -11.12 -1.36 -23.40
N LYS A 10 -11.06 -0.87 -22.16
CA LYS A 10 -11.27 -1.67 -20.95
C LYS A 10 -12.68 -1.47 -20.43
N LYS A 11 -13.33 -2.57 -20.05
CA LYS A 11 -14.53 -2.53 -19.22
C LYS A 11 -14.14 -2.27 -17.78
N ASN A 12 -14.94 -1.52 -17.06
CA ASN A 12 -14.75 -1.13 -15.67
C ASN A 12 -13.53 -0.20 -15.41
N ALA A 13 -13.16 0.60 -16.41
CA ALA A 13 -12.12 1.61 -16.26
C ALA A 13 -12.45 2.87 -17.08
N ASN A 14 -11.98 4.02 -16.61
CA ASN A 14 -12.02 5.27 -17.36
C ASN A 14 -10.57 5.68 -17.66
N ILE A 15 -10.11 5.40 -18.87
CA ILE A 15 -8.75 5.70 -19.27
C ILE A 15 -8.60 7.20 -19.51
N SER A 16 -7.63 7.79 -18.82
CA SER A 16 -7.36 9.22 -18.92
C SER A 16 -5.87 9.54 -19.04
N TYR A 17 -5.57 10.70 -19.61
CA TYR A 17 -4.27 11.36 -19.53
C TYR A 17 -4.42 12.61 -18.65
N GLY A 18 -3.57 12.78 -17.66
CA GLY A 18 -3.58 13.94 -16.77
C GLY A 18 -2.25 14.67 -16.77
N TYR A 19 -2.28 15.99 -16.64
CA TYR A 19 -1.10 16.77 -16.32
C TYR A 19 -0.72 16.53 -14.86
N ASN A 20 0.49 16.07 -14.59
CA ASN A 20 1.01 15.84 -13.24
C ASN A 20 1.37 17.16 -12.51
N LYS A 21 0.52 18.17 -12.67
CA LYS A 21 0.69 19.46 -12.06
C LYS A 21 -0.65 20.02 -11.62
N LYS A 22 -0.72 20.45 -10.37
CA LYS A 22 -1.83 21.25 -9.87
C LYS A 22 -1.50 22.72 -10.11
N PHE A 23 -2.44 23.43 -10.68
CA PHE A 23 -2.35 24.87 -10.97
C PHE A 23 -3.10 25.63 -9.89
N ASP A 24 -2.54 26.73 -9.43
CA ASP A 24 -3.22 27.66 -8.53
C ASP A 24 -4.38 28.34 -9.25
N ILE A 25 -5.51 28.48 -8.57
CA ILE A 25 -6.66 29.22 -9.08
C ILE A 25 -6.37 30.72 -8.95
N GLU A 26 -6.28 31.39 -10.09
CA GLU A 26 -6.14 32.84 -10.18
C GLU A 26 -7.46 33.45 -10.69
N LYS A 27 -7.77 34.68 -10.22
CA LYS A 27 -8.93 35.40 -10.74
C LYS A 27 -8.72 35.74 -12.22
N GLY A 28 -9.79 35.68 -12.98
CA GLY A 28 -9.80 35.98 -14.40
C GLY A 28 -10.43 34.91 -15.25
N GLU A 29 -10.65 35.23 -16.52
CA GLU A 29 -11.20 34.34 -17.48
C GLU A 29 -10.14 33.36 -17.97
N MET A 30 -10.45 32.08 -17.92
CA MET A 30 -9.62 31.01 -18.46
C MET A 30 -10.09 30.70 -19.88
N LYS A 31 -9.13 30.54 -20.78
CA LYS A 31 -9.36 30.13 -22.16
C LYS A 31 -8.68 28.81 -22.42
N LEU A 32 -9.47 27.82 -22.83
CA LEU A 32 -9.01 26.51 -23.27
C LEU A 32 -9.21 26.39 -24.78
N HIS A 33 -8.13 26.00 -25.45
CA HIS A 33 -8.10 25.68 -26.87
C HIS A 33 -7.45 24.33 -27.08
N LEU A 34 -8.00 23.49 -27.99
CA LEU A 34 -7.34 22.30 -28.48
C LEU A 34 -7.85 21.89 -29.87
N GLU A 35 -6.98 21.22 -30.62
CA GLU A 35 -7.38 20.45 -31.79
C GLU A 35 -7.59 19.00 -31.39
N TYR A 36 -8.65 18.37 -31.89
CA TYR A 36 -8.96 17.00 -31.52
C TYR A 36 -9.56 16.23 -32.72
N LYS A 37 -9.46 14.91 -32.61
CA LYS A 37 -10.16 13.94 -33.43
C LYS A 37 -10.62 12.81 -32.53
N THR A 38 -11.87 12.38 -32.68
CA THR A 38 -12.40 11.20 -31.99
C THR A 38 -13.33 10.41 -32.89
N ASN A 39 -13.55 9.14 -32.60
CA ASN A 39 -14.41 8.28 -33.44
C ASN A 39 -15.81 8.84 -33.55
N PRO A 40 -16.50 8.67 -34.71
CA PRO A 40 -17.87 9.08 -34.86
C PRO A 40 -18.75 8.49 -33.75
N GLY A 41 -19.52 9.36 -33.09
CA GLY A 41 -20.39 8.97 -31.98
C GLY A 41 -19.73 8.87 -30.63
N ASN A 42 -18.39 8.88 -30.52
CA ASN A 42 -17.71 8.98 -29.25
C ASN A 42 -17.83 10.40 -28.69
N THR A 43 -17.91 10.47 -27.36
CA THR A 43 -17.80 11.71 -26.58
C THR A 43 -16.64 11.54 -25.63
N PHE A 44 -15.61 12.36 -25.74
CA PHE A 44 -14.53 12.40 -24.76
C PHE A 44 -14.77 13.52 -23.74
N THR A 45 -14.06 13.47 -22.62
CA THR A 45 -14.25 14.44 -21.53
C THR A 45 -12.94 15.15 -21.22
N ILE A 46 -12.98 16.48 -21.11
CA ILE A 46 -11.92 17.29 -20.51
C ILE A 46 -12.39 17.66 -19.11
N CYS A 47 -11.70 17.19 -18.09
CA CYS A 47 -12.07 17.33 -16.68
C CYS A 47 -11.08 18.22 -15.95
N PHE A 48 -11.60 19.22 -15.26
CA PHE A 48 -10.86 20.02 -14.29
C PHE A 48 -11.24 19.56 -12.89
N SER A 49 -10.35 18.82 -12.23
CA SER A 49 -10.53 18.41 -10.84
C SER A 49 -10.08 19.53 -9.92
N HIS A 50 -10.86 19.84 -8.89
CA HIS A 50 -10.57 20.95 -7.98
C HIS A 50 -10.06 20.43 -6.63
N PHE A 51 -9.20 21.22 -5.99
CA PHE A 51 -8.57 20.88 -4.71
C PHE A 51 -8.70 22.07 -3.75
N ASP A 52 -8.93 21.75 -2.48
CA ASP A 52 -9.01 22.70 -1.40
C ASP A 52 -7.64 23.19 -0.89
N GLU A 53 -7.62 24.02 0.15
CA GLU A 53 -6.41 24.55 0.77
C GLU A 53 -5.52 23.49 1.42
N PHE A 54 -6.07 22.33 1.77
CA PHE A 54 -5.33 21.18 2.30
C PHE A 54 -4.73 20.31 1.18
N GLY A 55 -5.10 20.59 -0.08
CA GLY A 55 -4.68 19.83 -1.25
C GLY A 55 -5.52 18.59 -1.51
N ASP A 56 -6.66 18.44 -0.83
CA ASP A 56 -7.58 17.33 -1.00
C ASP A 56 -8.52 17.56 -2.18
N TRP A 57 -8.83 16.46 -2.90
CA TRP A 57 -9.74 16.53 -4.03
C TRP A 57 -11.18 16.78 -3.57
N MET A 58 -11.79 17.80 -4.13
CA MET A 58 -13.17 18.19 -3.86
C MET A 58 -14.14 17.29 -4.66
N ARG A 59 -14.50 16.13 -4.10
CA ARG A 59 -15.37 15.15 -4.77
C ARG A 59 -16.69 15.78 -5.23
N GLY A 60 -17.07 15.49 -6.48
CA GLY A 60 -18.31 16.02 -7.08
C GLY A 60 -18.26 17.51 -7.45
N ARG A 61 -17.08 18.13 -7.38
CA ARG A 61 -16.86 19.54 -7.72
C ARG A 61 -15.97 19.72 -8.96
N ASN A 62 -15.91 18.70 -9.83
CA ASN A 62 -15.20 18.80 -11.10
C ASN A 62 -15.97 19.72 -12.06
N ARG A 63 -15.22 20.32 -12.98
CA ARG A 63 -15.78 20.96 -14.18
C ARG A 63 -15.44 20.10 -15.36
N ASP A 64 -16.46 19.58 -16.05
CA ASP A 64 -16.31 18.69 -17.16
C ASP A 64 -16.83 19.32 -18.46
N PHE A 65 -16.03 19.23 -19.51
CA PHE A 65 -16.43 19.55 -20.87
C PHE A 65 -16.55 18.26 -21.68
N HIS A 66 -17.74 17.97 -22.17
CA HIS A 66 -18.04 16.78 -22.95
C HIS A 66 -18.04 17.13 -24.43
N VAL A 67 -17.09 16.59 -25.18
CA VAL A 67 -16.83 16.96 -26.56
C VAL A 67 -17.09 15.78 -27.49
N LYS A 68 -17.98 15.97 -28.49
CA LYS A 68 -18.27 14.96 -29.51
C LYS A 68 -17.45 15.19 -30.78
N GLY A 69 -17.12 14.12 -31.45
CA GLY A 69 -16.49 14.20 -32.78
C GLY A 69 -17.22 13.39 -33.86
N ASP A 70 -16.81 13.62 -35.07
CA ASP A 70 -17.36 13.00 -36.31
C ASP A 70 -16.33 12.13 -37.06
N GLY A 71 -15.13 11.96 -36.48
CA GLY A 71 -14.01 11.24 -37.08
C GLY A 71 -13.02 12.12 -37.83
N SER A 72 -13.29 13.41 -37.98
CA SER A 72 -12.36 14.40 -38.55
C SER A 72 -11.65 15.19 -37.46
N TRP A 73 -10.58 15.89 -37.83
CA TRP A 73 -9.93 16.89 -36.94
C TRP A 73 -10.85 18.11 -36.82
N GLN A 74 -11.06 18.52 -35.56
CA GLN A 74 -11.93 19.63 -35.19
C GLN A 74 -11.23 20.46 -34.12
N THR A 75 -11.71 21.67 -33.88
CA THR A 75 -11.23 22.57 -32.83
C THR A 75 -12.28 22.68 -31.74
N PHE A 76 -11.82 22.71 -30.49
CA PHE A 76 -12.64 23.01 -29.32
C PHE A 76 -12.08 24.25 -28.60
N ASP A 77 -12.91 25.27 -28.48
CA ASP A 77 -12.60 26.52 -27.74
C ASP A 77 -13.67 26.74 -26.68
N VAL A 78 -13.24 27.05 -25.47
CA VAL A 78 -14.15 27.42 -24.38
C VAL A 78 -13.48 28.39 -23.42
N THR A 79 -14.27 29.31 -22.85
CA THR A 79 -13.86 30.20 -21.76
C THR A 79 -14.69 29.94 -20.51
N PHE A 80 -14.06 30.15 -19.34
CA PHE A 80 -14.72 30.05 -18.05
C PHE A 80 -14.00 30.89 -17.00
N ASP A 81 -14.74 31.44 -16.02
CA ASP A 81 -14.21 32.35 -15.00
C ASP A 81 -14.61 31.96 -13.57
N SER A 82 -15.36 30.87 -13.42
CA SER A 82 -15.89 30.45 -12.13
C SER A 82 -15.29 29.13 -11.68
N TYR A 83 -15.10 29.02 -10.37
CA TYR A 83 -14.58 27.83 -9.68
C TYR A 83 -15.47 27.46 -8.51
N PRO A 84 -15.50 26.19 -8.06
CA PRO A 84 -16.20 25.80 -6.86
C PRO A 84 -15.71 26.59 -5.64
N GLN A 85 -16.65 26.96 -4.77
CA GLN A 85 -16.31 27.63 -3.53
C GLN A 85 -15.36 26.79 -2.68
N GLY A 86 -14.27 27.39 -2.20
CA GLY A 86 -13.23 26.70 -1.42
C GLY A 86 -12.14 26.03 -2.26
N ALA A 87 -12.28 26.00 -3.59
CA ALA A 87 -11.20 25.52 -4.45
C ALA A 87 -10.07 26.54 -4.51
N VAL A 88 -8.83 26.06 -4.34
CA VAL A 88 -7.60 26.89 -4.45
C VAL A 88 -6.68 26.40 -5.55
N LYS A 89 -6.82 25.13 -5.97
CA LYS A 89 -6.05 24.53 -7.07
C LYS A 89 -6.94 23.67 -7.95
N PHE A 90 -6.45 23.43 -9.18
CA PHE A 90 -7.06 22.46 -10.10
C PHE A 90 -5.99 21.67 -10.86
N ASP A 91 -6.34 20.48 -11.32
CA ASP A 91 -5.60 19.74 -12.36
C ASP A 91 -6.48 19.56 -13.61
N VAL A 92 -5.86 19.10 -14.69
CA VAL A 92 -6.56 18.85 -15.97
C VAL A 92 -6.35 17.42 -16.40
N ARG A 93 -7.44 16.76 -16.77
CA ARG A 93 -7.46 15.39 -17.31
C ARG A 93 -8.27 15.31 -18.60
N ILE A 94 -7.84 14.47 -19.50
CA ILE A 94 -8.58 14.12 -20.73
C ILE A 94 -8.94 12.64 -20.64
N TYR A 95 -10.23 12.33 -20.63
CA TYR A 95 -10.73 10.95 -20.70
C TYR A 95 -11.04 10.60 -22.15
N ALA A 96 -10.67 9.39 -22.59
CA ALA A 96 -10.92 8.95 -23.97
C ALA A 96 -12.40 8.83 -24.32
N THR A 97 -13.26 8.73 -23.28
CA THR A 97 -14.71 8.59 -23.40
C THR A 97 -15.44 9.56 -22.49
N LEU A 98 -16.75 9.60 -22.56
CA LEU A 98 -17.58 10.22 -21.53
C LEU A 98 -17.40 9.40 -20.23
N TYR A 99 -16.99 10.07 -19.17
CA TYR A 99 -16.83 9.44 -17.86
C TYR A 99 -18.13 8.75 -17.41
N SER A 100 -18.01 7.53 -16.86
CA SER A 100 -19.11 6.81 -16.22
C SER A 100 -18.60 6.08 -14.97
N ASP A 101 -19.44 5.97 -13.94
CA ASP A 101 -19.07 5.28 -12.71
C ASP A 101 -18.78 3.79 -12.93
N SER A 102 -19.42 3.17 -13.93
CA SER A 102 -19.17 1.77 -14.33
C SER A 102 -17.93 1.58 -15.19
N GLY A 103 -17.39 2.65 -15.80
CA GLY A 103 -16.25 2.56 -16.73
C GLY A 103 -16.51 1.67 -17.96
N ASP A 104 -17.77 1.51 -18.37
CA ASP A 104 -18.22 0.56 -19.40
C ASP A 104 -18.10 1.06 -20.84
N ARG A 105 -17.65 2.29 -21.01
CA ARG A 105 -17.55 2.95 -22.32
C ARG A 105 -16.19 2.72 -22.95
N THR A 106 -16.18 2.59 -24.27
CA THR A 106 -14.96 2.46 -25.07
C THR A 106 -14.90 3.54 -26.13
N GLY A 107 -13.69 4.03 -26.42
CA GLY A 107 -13.50 5.06 -27.44
C GLY A 107 -12.04 5.45 -27.60
N GLU A 108 -11.81 6.30 -28.59
CA GLU A 108 -10.46 6.79 -28.90
C GLU A 108 -10.51 8.29 -29.15
N VAL A 109 -9.47 9.00 -28.69
CA VAL A 109 -9.29 10.42 -28.94
C VAL A 109 -7.82 10.72 -29.29
N TRP A 110 -7.64 11.60 -30.28
CA TRP A 110 -6.38 12.25 -30.59
C TRP A 110 -6.53 13.72 -30.22
N VAL A 111 -5.53 14.28 -29.56
CA VAL A 111 -5.49 15.68 -29.12
C VAL A 111 -4.16 16.30 -29.53
N ASP A 112 -4.23 17.51 -30.07
CA ASP A 112 -3.08 18.33 -30.42
C ASP A 112 -3.33 19.79 -30.02
N GLN A 113 -2.30 20.61 -30.03
CA GLN A 113 -2.37 22.06 -29.79
C GLN A 113 -3.15 22.44 -28.50
N PHE A 114 -2.94 21.66 -27.43
CA PHE A 114 -3.65 21.91 -26.16
C PHE A 114 -3.09 23.14 -25.46
N LYS A 115 -3.90 24.20 -25.36
CA LYS A 115 -3.51 25.45 -24.72
C LYS A 115 -4.52 25.88 -23.66
N LEU A 116 -4.02 26.12 -22.45
CA LEU A 116 -4.81 26.68 -21.36
C LEU A 116 -4.12 27.96 -20.87
N MET A 117 -4.84 29.07 -20.87
CA MET A 117 -4.31 30.35 -20.44
C MET A 117 -5.34 31.13 -19.63
N ASN A 118 -4.87 31.99 -18.74
CA ASN A 118 -5.68 33.04 -18.13
C ASN A 118 -5.68 34.24 -19.08
N ASP A 119 -6.78 34.45 -19.75
CA ASP A 119 -6.89 35.50 -20.79
C ASP A 119 -6.83 36.90 -20.17
N THR A 120 -7.29 37.06 -18.92
CA THR A 120 -7.25 38.35 -18.20
C THR A 120 -5.82 38.78 -17.86
N THR A 121 -4.95 37.83 -17.47
CA THR A 121 -3.57 38.11 -17.07
C THR A 121 -2.55 37.86 -18.16
N GLY A 122 -2.96 37.22 -19.27
CA GLY A 122 -2.09 36.75 -20.34
C GLY A 122 -1.19 35.57 -19.96
N LYS A 123 -1.39 34.98 -18.77
CA LYS A 123 -0.56 33.86 -18.27
C LYS A 123 -0.96 32.56 -18.92
N THR A 124 -0.02 31.94 -19.62
CA THR A 124 -0.19 30.58 -20.16
C THR A 124 0.14 29.56 -19.07
N LEU A 125 -0.79 28.66 -18.79
CA LEU A 125 -0.64 27.55 -17.84
C LEU A 125 -0.17 26.28 -18.52
N ILE A 126 -0.75 25.96 -19.70
CA ILE A 126 -0.40 24.82 -20.54
C ILE A 126 -0.29 25.31 -21.98
N ASP A 127 0.76 24.91 -22.66
CA ASP A 127 0.92 25.07 -24.11
C ASP A 127 1.66 23.80 -24.59
N SER A 128 0.92 22.88 -25.18
CA SER A 128 1.45 21.56 -25.53
C SER A 128 1.02 21.14 -26.91
N ASP A 129 2.00 20.79 -27.72
CA ASP A 129 1.83 20.07 -29.00
C ASP A 129 2.02 18.56 -28.84
N PHE A 130 2.02 18.07 -27.60
CA PHE A 130 2.20 16.68 -27.19
C PHE A 130 3.43 15.98 -27.77
N LYS A 131 4.44 16.72 -28.18
CA LYS A 131 5.73 16.11 -28.50
C LYS A 131 6.35 15.54 -27.23
N PRO A 132 6.86 14.32 -27.26
CA PRO A 132 7.64 13.79 -26.13
C PRO A 132 8.81 14.73 -25.85
N LEU A 133 8.98 15.07 -24.55
CA LEU A 133 10.16 15.82 -24.15
C LEU A 133 11.42 14.96 -24.39
N GLU A 134 12.51 15.62 -24.77
CA GLU A 134 13.81 14.98 -24.82
C GLU A 134 14.24 14.59 -23.41
N GLU A 135 14.97 13.49 -23.28
CA GLU A 135 15.43 12.99 -21.97
C GLU A 135 16.09 14.10 -21.12
N LYS A 136 16.94 14.92 -21.75
CA LYS A 136 17.67 16.03 -21.10
C LYS A 136 16.77 17.13 -20.52
N GLU A 137 15.52 17.25 -21.01
CA GLU A 137 14.57 18.27 -20.58
C GLU A 137 13.75 17.81 -19.38
N LEU A 138 13.75 16.51 -19.08
CA LEU A 138 13.00 15.92 -17.97
C LEU A 138 13.73 16.18 -16.65
N LYS A 139 12.97 16.62 -15.64
CA LYS A 139 13.45 16.82 -14.27
C LYS A 139 12.34 16.49 -13.30
N LEU A 140 12.63 15.63 -12.33
CA LEU A 140 11.74 15.36 -11.21
C LEU A 140 11.89 16.48 -10.15
N VAL A 141 10.78 16.82 -9.53
CA VAL A 141 10.74 17.72 -8.38
C VAL A 141 10.00 17.00 -7.27
N PHE A 142 10.65 16.85 -6.14
CA PHE A 142 10.09 16.21 -4.95
C PHE A 142 9.70 17.28 -3.95
N ASN A 143 8.59 17.06 -3.25
CA ASN A 143 8.21 17.85 -2.09
C ASN A 143 8.01 16.89 -0.92
N TRP A 144 8.92 16.92 0.02
CA TRP A 144 8.95 16.06 1.17
C TRP A 144 8.30 16.67 2.42
N ASP A 145 8.00 17.99 2.43
CA ASP A 145 7.62 18.73 3.64
C ASP A 145 6.51 18.05 4.46
N ARG A 146 5.38 17.73 3.81
CA ARG A 146 4.23 17.09 4.49
C ARG A 146 4.51 15.64 4.84
N TRP A 147 5.23 14.95 3.98
CA TRP A 147 5.59 13.55 4.21
C TRP A 147 6.58 13.43 5.38
N ASP A 148 7.60 14.27 5.41
CA ASP A 148 8.58 14.33 6.50
C ASP A 148 7.90 14.60 7.85
N ALA A 149 7.02 15.62 7.90
CA ALA A 149 6.29 15.94 9.11
C ALA A 149 5.46 14.75 9.63
N ALA A 150 4.83 14.01 8.72
CA ALA A 150 4.07 12.81 9.09
C ALA A 150 4.98 11.68 9.58
N MET A 151 6.14 11.47 8.93
CA MET A 151 7.10 10.44 9.34
C MET A 151 7.80 10.76 10.64
N GLU A 152 8.16 12.03 10.87
CA GLU A 152 8.71 12.49 12.15
C GLU A 152 7.73 12.21 13.30
N LYS A 153 6.44 12.49 13.09
CA LYS A 153 5.40 12.17 14.05
C LYS A 153 5.26 10.66 14.26
N ALA A 154 5.24 9.88 13.19
CA ALA A 154 5.13 8.42 13.25
C ALA A 154 6.30 7.79 14.05
N PHE A 155 7.52 8.24 13.83
CA PHE A 155 8.69 7.67 14.49
C PHE A 155 8.94 8.20 15.91
N ASN A 156 8.73 9.50 16.15
CA ASN A 156 9.10 10.14 17.39
C ASN A 156 7.95 10.19 18.42
N GLU A 157 6.70 10.29 17.96
CA GLU A 157 5.51 10.37 18.80
C GLU A 157 4.83 9.00 18.93
N TYR A 158 4.60 8.31 17.80
CA TYR A 158 3.91 7.02 17.79
C TYR A 158 4.85 5.81 17.85
N HIS A 159 6.18 6.04 17.81
CA HIS A 159 7.23 5.02 17.93
C HIS A 159 7.13 3.90 16.89
N PHE A 160 6.68 4.20 15.69
CA PHE A 160 6.70 3.24 14.59
C PHE A 160 8.15 2.85 14.27
N ASN A 161 8.37 1.56 14.08
CA ASN A 161 9.70 1.01 13.80
C ASN A 161 9.92 0.72 12.30
N THR A 162 8.87 0.77 11.49
CA THR A 162 8.97 0.52 10.06
C THR A 162 7.88 1.25 9.28
N ILE A 163 8.15 1.55 8.01
CA ILE A 163 7.21 2.19 7.06
C ILE A 163 7.23 1.52 5.71
N LYS A 164 6.06 1.37 5.12
CA LYS A 164 5.90 0.98 3.73
C LYS A 164 6.04 2.18 2.82
N MET A 165 6.98 2.11 1.87
CA MET A 165 7.11 3.09 0.80
C MET A 165 6.17 2.71 -0.35
N ASN A 166 5.20 3.57 -0.63
CA ASN A 166 4.38 3.42 -1.83
C ASN A 166 5.15 3.96 -3.03
N VAL A 167 5.37 3.10 -4.01
CA VAL A 167 6.14 3.43 -5.22
C VAL A 167 5.32 3.19 -6.48
N THR A 168 5.72 3.84 -7.55
CA THR A 168 5.11 3.71 -8.87
C THR A 168 6.17 3.47 -9.93
N GLY A 169 5.74 3.11 -11.13
CA GLY A 169 6.66 2.95 -12.27
C GLY A 169 7.10 1.51 -12.55
N LEU A 170 6.85 0.57 -11.64
CA LEU A 170 7.27 -0.83 -11.79
C LEU A 170 6.22 -1.72 -12.49
N GLY A 171 5.08 -1.13 -12.87
CA GLY A 171 3.92 -1.88 -13.29
C GLY A 171 3.06 -2.32 -12.11
N SER A 172 1.99 -3.04 -12.38
CA SER A 172 1.07 -3.54 -11.36
C SER A 172 0.18 -4.64 -11.91
N GLY A 173 -0.67 -5.17 -11.05
CA GLY A 173 -1.59 -6.24 -11.38
C GLY A 173 -1.15 -7.55 -10.76
N THR A 174 -2.13 -8.38 -10.47
CA THR A 174 -1.95 -9.74 -9.97
C THR A 174 -2.56 -10.70 -10.99
N PHE A 175 -2.71 -11.93 -10.67
CA PHE A 175 -3.28 -13.07 -11.40
C PHE A 175 -4.06 -12.80 -12.72
N HIS A 176 -4.84 -11.73 -12.81
CA HIS A 176 -5.87 -11.59 -13.87
C HIS A 176 -5.66 -10.42 -14.82
N SER A 177 -4.95 -9.39 -14.40
CA SER A 177 -4.65 -8.25 -15.26
C SER A 177 -3.33 -7.59 -14.89
N ARG A 178 -2.48 -7.37 -15.88
CA ARG A 178 -1.18 -6.76 -15.72
C ARG A 178 -1.15 -5.39 -16.38
N ASN A 179 -0.62 -4.41 -15.67
CA ASN A 179 -0.27 -3.12 -16.24
C ASN A 179 1.24 -3.06 -16.39
N GLU A 180 1.71 -2.92 -17.61
CA GLU A 180 3.13 -2.84 -17.92
C GLU A 180 3.78 -1.60 -17.26
N PRO A 181 5.09 -1.67 -16.94
CA PRO A 181 5.79 -0.56 -16.29
C PRO A 181 5.73 0.73 -17.13
N ARG A 182 5.23 1.78 -16.49
CA ARG A 182 5.21 3.15 -17.03
C ARG A 182 5.48 4.14 -15.91
N PHE A 183 6.20 5.20 -16.23
CA PHE A 183 6.43 6.28 -15.28
C PHE A 183 6.25 7.63 -15.96
N MET A 184 5.42 8.50 -15.39
CA MET A 184 5.09 9.82 -15.96
C MET A 184 4.66 9.77 -17.44
N GLY A 185 3.95 8.69 -17.84
CA GLY A 185 3.47 8.49 -19.21
C GLY A 185 4.47 7.74 -20.13
N TYR A 186 5.74 7.67 -19.79
CA TYR A 186 6.76 6.97 -20.58
C TYR A 186 6.75 5.48 -20.25
N ALA A 187 6.80 4.65 -21.30
CA ALA A 187 6.87 3.20 -21.16
C ALA A 187 8.31 2.75 -20.84
N GLU A 188 8.42 1.62 -20.16
CA GLU A 188 9.68 0.92 -19.98
C GLU A 188 10.42 0.72 -21.30
N GLY A 189 11.76 0.83 -21.27
CA GLY A 189 12.61 0.74 -22.46
C GLY A 189 12.74 2.04 -23.26
N THR A 190 12.07 3.13 -22.83
CA THR A 190 12.34 4.46 -23.39
C THR A 190 13.41 5.19 -22.59
N PRO A 191 14.28 6.01 -23.21
CA PRO A 191 15.30 6.80 -22.48
C PRO A 191 14.69 7.67 -21.38
N GLN A 192 13.49 8.22 -21.62
CA GLN A 192 12.77 9.03 -20.66
C GLN A 192 12.39 8.24 -19.41
N TYR A 193 11.82 7.04 -19.60
CA TYR A 193 11.50 6.15 -18.49
C TYR A 193 12.74 5.81 -17.67
N ASP A 194 13.81 5.38 -18.34
CA ASP A 194 15.04 4.93 -17.68
C ASP A 194 15.68 6.04 -16.85
N LYS A 195 15.70 7.28 -17.39
CA LYS A 195 16.16 8.46 -16.65
C LYS A 195 15.29 8.73 -15.42
N LEU A 196 13.98 8.82 -15.62
CA LEU A 196 13.06 9.20 -14.57
C LEU A 196 12.97 8.16 -13.44
N ILE A 197 12.97 6.87 -13.78
CA ILE A 197 12.96 5.79 -12.79
C ILE A 197 14.25 5.78 -11.95
N LYS A 198 15.38 6.03 -12.59
CA LYS A 198 16.67 6.14 -11.89
C LYS A 198 16.66 7.32 -10.91
N GLU A 199 16.21 8.50 -11.36
CA GLU A 199 16.11 9.67 -10.50
C GLU A 199 15.10 9.47 -9.36
N TYR A 200 13.95 8.87 -9.66
CA TYR A 200 12.88 8.62 -8.68
C TYR A 200 13.34 7.73 -7.52
N PHE A 201 13.86 6.55 -7.81
CA PHE A 201 14.30 5.63 -6.77
C PHE A 201 15.59 6.11 -6.08
N GLY A 202 16.50 6.72 -6.82
CA GLY A 202 17.71 7.29 -6.26
C GLY A 202 17.42 8.42 -5.25
N GLU A 203 16.47 9.28 -5.56
CA GLU A 203 16.05 10.35 -4.64
C GLU A 203 15.36 9.82 -3.40
N ILE A 204 14.47 8.83 -3.54
CA ILE A 204 13.82 8.19 -2.38
C ILE A 204 14.88 7.60 -1.43
N GLU A 205 15.85 6.85 -1.94
CA GLU A 205 16.90 6.27 -1.10
C GLU A 205 17.80 7.35 -0.48
N ALA A 206 18.18 8.36 -1.24
CA ALA A 206 19.00 9.46 -0.76
C ALA A 206 18.31 10.22 0.37
N HIS A 207 17.02 10.56 0.21
CA HIS A 207 16.23 11.24 1.22
C HIS A 207 16.07 10.41 2.49
N LEU A 208 15.72 9.12 2.36
CA LEU A 208 15.61 8.22 3.50
C LEU A 208 16.96 8.06 4.25
N THR A 209 18.06 8.06 3.51
CA THR A 209 19.42 8.00 4.08
C THR A 209 19.75 9.27 4.84
N GLU A 210 19.48 10.45 4.25
CA GLU A 210 19.69 11.74 4.89
C GLU A 210 18.90 11.88 6.20
N LYS A 211 17.66 11.41 6.21
CA LYS A 211 16.80 11.43 7.40
C LYS A 211 17.16 10.34 8.44
N GLY A 212 18.02 9.38 8.10
CA GLY A 212 18.30 8.23 8.97
C GLY A 212 17.14 7.25 9.10
N TRP A 213 16.30 7.15 8.06
CA TRP A 213 15.11 6.29 8.04
C TRP A 213 15.20 5.13 7.05
N LEU A 214 16.34 4.97 6.37
CA LEU A 214 16.50 3.95 5.33
C LEU A 214 16.26 2.53 5.84
N ASP A 215 16.79 2.20 7.01
CA ASP A 215 16.64 0.90 7.65
C ASP A 215 15.23 0.64 8.21
N LYS A 216 14.39 1.67 8.31
CA LYS A 216 12.97 1.57 8.67
C LYS A 216 12.06 1.36 7.45
N ALA A 217 12.52 1.71 6.26
CA ALA A 217 11.72 1.68 5.04
C ALA A 217 11.73 0.31 4.35
N TYR A 218 10.60 -0.05 3.75
CA TYR A 218 10.50 -1.18 2.83
C TYR A 218 9.56 -0.86 1.69
N ILE A 219 9.80 -1.48 0.53
CA ILE A 219 8.93 -1.42 -0.63
C ILE A 219 8.18 -2.74 -0.76
N TYR A 220 6.86 -2.64 -0.75
CA TYR A 220 5.94 -3.74 -1.03
C TYR A 220 5.00 -3.30 -2.15
N TRP A 221 5.29 -3.70 -3.39
CA TRP A 221 4.61 -3.21 -4.59
C TRP A 221 3.85 -4.28 -5.35
N PHE A 222 4.16 -5.56 -5.11
CA PHE A 222 3.49 -6.69 -5.72
C PHE A 222 3.05 -7.68 -4.63
N ASP A 223 1.88 -8.24 -4.79
CA ASP A 223 1.23 -9.11 -3.81
C ASP A 223 1.02 -10.51 -4.37
N GLU A 224 1.41 -11.55 -3.63
CA GLU A 224 1.17 -12.97 -3.87
C GLU A 224 1.30 -13.36 -5.37
N PRO A 225 2.50 -13.27 -5.99
CA PRO A 225 2.65 -13.54 -7.42
C PRO A 225 2.41 -15.01 -7.75
N ASP A 226 1.66 -15.25 -8.82
CA ASP A 226 1.61 -16.57 -9.48
C ASP A 226 2.96 -16.85 -10.17
N PRO A 227 3.44 -18.11 -10.27
CA PRO A 227 4.70 -18.43 -10.96
C PRO A 227 4.85 -17.82 -12.36
N LYS A 228 3.76 -17.64 -13.11
CA LYS A 228 3.76 -16.94 -14.40
C LYS A 228 4.10 -15.45 -14.31
N ASP A 229 4.00 -14.86 -13.12
CA ASP A 229 4.31 -13.44 -12.88
C ASP A 229 5.74 -13.23 -12.37
N TYR A 230 6.49 -14.29 -12.04
CA TYR A 230 7.81 -14.17 -11.43
C TYR A 230 8.79 -13.32 -12.24
N GLU A 231 8.85 -13.49 -13.57
CA GLU A 231 9.75 -12.67 -14.39
C GLU A 231 9.36 -11.19 -14.37
N PHE A 232 8.07 -10.88 -14.38
CA PHE A 232 7.59 -9.50 -14.23
C PHE A 232 8.00 -8.91 -12.88
N VAL A 233 7.79 -9.65 -11.81
CA VAL A 233 8.15 -9.25 -10.44
C VAL A 233 9.66 -9.08 -10.31
N MET A 234 10.44 -10.02 -10.84
CA MET A 234 11.89 -9.95 -10.83
C MET A 234 12.43 -8.79 -11.65
N ASN A 235 11.77 -8.41 -12.75
CA ASN A 235 12.11 -7.20 -13.51
C ASN A 235 11.99 -5.93 -12.64
N GLY A 236 10.92 -5.82 -11.84
CA GLY A 236 10.78 -4.72 -10.88
C GLY A 236 11.85 -4.75 -9.78
N PHE A 237 12.12 -5.91 -9.20
CA PHE A 237 13.16 -6.03 -8.18
C PHE A 237 14.57 -5.74 -8.69
N ARG A 238 14.90 -6.10 -9.95
CA ARG A 238 16.18 -5.72 -10.57
C ARG A 238 16.35 -4.20 -10.64
N LYS A 239 15.28 -3.45 -10.96
CA LYS A 239 15.30 -1.98 -10.95
C LYS A 239 15.50 -1.42 -9.56
N LEU A 240 14.74 -1.91 -8.58
CA LEU A 240 14.89 -1.50 -7.19
C LEU A 240 16.31 -1.78 -6.67
N LYS A 241 16.83 -2.98 -6.91
CA LYS A 241 18.21 -3.34 -6.54
C LYS A 241 19.26 -2.47 -7.21
N LYS A 242 18.99 -2.01 -8.43
CA LYS A 242 19.92 -1.16 -9.20
C LYS A 242 19.91 0.30 -8.75
N TYR A 243 18.73 0.86 -8.44
CA TYR A 243 18.55 2.29 -8.24
C TYR A 243 18.26 2.70 -6.77
N ALA A 244 17.84 1.76 -5.94
CA ALA A 244 17.63 1.93 -4.51
C ALA A 244 18.01 0.64 -3.74
N PRO A 245 19.30 0.22 -3.80
CA PRO A 245 19.75 -1.06 -3.26
C PRO A 245 19.59 -1.20 -1.75
N GLY A 246 19.64 -0.10 -1.00
CA GLY A 246 19.56 -0.07 0.46
C GLY A 246 18.13 -0.23 0.98
N ILE A 247 17.11 0.04 0.19
CA ILE A 247 15.71 -0.12 0.62
C ILE A 247 15.34 -1.60 0.62
N ARG A 248 14.70 -2.07 1.70
CA ARG A 248 14.19 -3.44 1.78
C ARG A 248 13.11 -3.68 0.73
N ARG A 249 13.17 -4.83 0.09
CA ARG A 249 12.25 -5.26 -0.98
C ARG A 249 11.43 -6.43 -0.47
N MET A 250 10.18 -6.16 -0.12
CA MET A 250 9.26 -7.14 0.45
C MET A 250 8.44 -7.82 -0.64
N LEU A 251 8.20 -9.11 -0.44
CA LEU A 251 7.26 -9.90 -1.24
C LEU A 251 6.47 -10.85 -0.33
N THR A 252 5.16 -10.91 -0.52
CA THR A 252 4.24 -11.82 0.16
C THR A 252 4.30 -13.21 -0.46
N GLU A 253 5.47 -13.84 -0.38
CA GLU A 253 5.74 -15.16 -0.93
C GLU A 253 6.74 -15.91 -0.04
N GLN A 254 6.69 -17.24 -0.08
CA GLN A 254 7.75 -18.09 0.45
C GLN A 254 8.99 -18.03 -0.45
N ILE A 255 10.07 -18.68 0.01
CA ILE A 255 11.29 -18.80 -0.79
C ILE A 255 10.99 -19.69 -2.00
N GLU A 256 11.05 -19.11 -3.18
CA GLU A 256 10.91 -19.78 -4.47
C GLU A 256 12.16 -19.53 -5.32
N ASP A 257 12.66 -20.56 -5.99
CA ASP A 257 13.88 -20.47 -6.80
C ASP A 257 13.83 -19.36 -7.84
N GLY A 258 12.65 -19.15 -8.45
CA GLY A 258 12.43 -18.12 -9.46
C GLY A 258 12.44 -16.69 -8.93
N LEU A 259 12.41 -16.51 -7.60
CA LEU A 259 12.39 -15.21 -6.94
C LEU A 259 13.68 -14.87 -6.18
N ILE A 260 14.61 -15.84 -6.08
CA ILE A 260 15.90 -15.64 -5.39
C ILE A 260 16.67 -14.48 -6.03
N GLY A 261 17.17 -13.58 -5.18
CA GLY A 261 17.91 -12.39 -5.58
C GLY A 261 17.03 -11.16 -5.91
N GLY A 262 15.70 -11.30 -5.89
CA GLY A 262 14.74 -10.21 -6.00
C GLY A 262 14.43 -9.59 -4.64
N PRO A 263 13.50 -10.16 -3.85
CA PRO A 263 13.21 -9.70 -2.51
C PRO A 263 14.40 -9.95 -1.57
N ASN A 264 14.46 -9.19 -0.48
CA ASN A 264 15.33 -9.42 0.66
C ASN A 264 14.56 -9.31 1.99
N LEU A 265 13.25 -9.22 1.88
CA LEU A 265 12.29 -9.33 2.97
C LEU A 265 11.16 -10.27 2.48
N TRP A 266 11.24 -11.52 2.91
CA TRP A 266 10.26 -12.56 2.58
C TRP A 266 9.10 -12.51 3.57
N CYS A 267 7.89 -12.66 3.07
CA CYS A 267 6.70 -12.59 3.92
C CYS A 267 5.66 -13.67 3.49
N PRO A 268 5.92 -14.96 3.72
CA PRO A 268 4.97 -16.01 3.41
C PRO A 268 3.75 -16.01 4.33
N VAL A 269 2.66 -16.61 3.88
CA VAL A 269 1.60 -17.09 4.78
C VAL A 269 2.23 -18.08 5.77
N THR A 270 1.84 -17.99 7.04
CA THR A 270 2.44 -18.78 8.14
C THR A 270 2.73 -20.25 7.79
N PRO A 271 1.80 -21.03 7.23
CA PRO A 271 2.05 -22.45 6.88
C PRO A 271 3.14 -22.69 5.84
N HIS A 272 3.47 -21.70 5.05
CA HIS A 272 4.41 -21.82 3.94
C HIS A 272 5.85 -21.45 4.33
N LEU A 273 6.07 -20.97 5.55
CA LEU A 273 7.42 -20.71 6.05
C LEU A 273 8.17 -22.04 6.29
N ASN A 274 9.25 -22.25 5.58
CA ASN A 274 10.17 -23.35 5.85
C ASN A 274 11.24 -22.89 6.86
N LYS A 275 11.13 -23.33 8.11
CA LYS A 275 12.04 -22.98 9.21
C LYS A 275 13.50 -23.31 8.90
N ASP A 276 13.77 -24.38 8.16
CA ASP A 276 15.13 -24.85 7.88
C ASP A 276 15.89 -23.92 6.91
N GLN A 277 15.16 -23.20 6.06
CA GLN A 277 15.76 -22.24 5.11
C GLN A 277 16.07 -20.88 5.75
N VAL A 278 15.43 -20.53 6.85
CA VAL A 278 15.55 -19.20 7.47
C VAL A 278 16.98 -18.86 7.87
N PRO A 279 17.75 -19.73 8.57
CA PRO A 279 19.12 -19.40 9.00
C PRO A 279 20.06 -19.12 7.82
N GLU A 280 20.01 -19.93 6.78
CA GLU A 280 20.84 -19.76 5.58
C GLU A 280 20.58 -18.42 4.90
N ARG A 281 19.31 -18.08 4.70
CA ARG A 281 18.91 -16.84 4.04
C ARG A 281 19.24 -15.61 4.90
N LYS A 282 19.08 -15.70 6.21
CA LYS A 282 19.50 -14.65 7.15
C LYS A 282 21.00 -14.40 7.10
N ALA A 283 21.82 -15.45 6.95
CA ALA A 283 23.26 -15.30 6.77
C ALA A 283 23.64 -14.53 5.51
N LEU A 284 22.75 -14.48 4.52
CA LEU A 284 22.89 -13.65 3.30
C LEU A 284 22.35 -12.22 3.46
N GLY A 285 21.87 -11.85 4.68
CA GLY A 285 21.33 -10.52 4.97
C GLY A 285 19.84 -10.36 4.66
N GLU A 286 19.14 -11.45 4.40
CA GLU A 286 17.69 -11.40 4.17
C GLU A 286 16.92 -11.43 5.49
N GLN A 287 15.70 -10.89 5.47
CA GLN A 287 14.77 -10.81 6.60
C GLN A 287 13.51 -11.61 6.31
N PHE A 288 12.82 -11.99 7.40
CA PHE A 288 11.58 -12.75 7.32
C PHE A 288 10.50 -12.09 8.15
N TRP A 289 9.39 -11.81 7.50
CA TRP A 289 8.10 -11.59 8.13
C TRP A 289 7.19 -12.74 7.74
N TRP A 290 6.02 -12.81 8.32
CA TRP A 290 4.96 -13.69 7.90
C TRP A 290 3.60 -13.10 8.20
N TYR A 291 2.56 -13.68 7.64
CA TYR A 291 1.22 -13.19 7.86
C TYR A 291 0.20 -14.32 7.95
N VAL A 292 -0.96 -13.94 8.48
CA VAL A 292 -2.23 -14.67 8.40
C VAL A 292 -3.26 -13.69 7.87
N CYS A 293 -4.22 -14.19 7.11
CA CYS A 293 -5.31 -13.40 6.57
C CYS A 293 -6.59 -14.24 6.59
N THR A 294 -7.22 -14.43 5.46
CA THR A 294 -8.34 -15.36 5.24
C THR A 294 -7.95 -16.83 5.45
N GLY A 295 -6.71 -17.11 5.65
CA GLY A 295 -6.06 -18.34 6.05
C GLY A 295 -4.76 -18.07 6.80
N PRO A 296 -4.15 -19.06 7.43
CA PRO A 296 -4.66 -20.41 7.63
C PRO A 296 -5.86 -20.46 8.59
N LYS A 297 -6.59 -21.56 8.55
CA LYS A 297 -7.62 -21.90 9.55
C LYS A 297 -7.08 -22.91 10.55
N ALA A 298 -7.89 -23.29 11.56
CA ALA A 298 -7.52 -24.32 12.52
C ALA A 298 -6.88 -25.53 11.79
N PRO A 299 -5.83 -26.14 12.36
CA PRO A 299 -5.30 -25.97 13.71
C PRO A 299 -4.20 -24.89 13.88
N TYR A 300 -3.98 -24.04 12.91
CA TYR A 300 -3.01 -22.94 13.04
C TYR A 300 -3.57 -21.79 13.90
N ALA A 301 -2.69 -21.03 14.51
CA ALA A 301 -3.05 -19.76 15.11
C ALA A 301 -3.58 -18.80 14.03
N THR A 302 -4.65 -18.09 14.32
CA THR A 302 -5.37 -17.25 13.38
C THR A 302 -5.91 -15.97 14.02
N LEU A 303 -6.40 -15.04 13.18
CA LEU A 303 -6.92 -13.75 13.60
C LEU A 303 -8.47 -13.69 13.59
N PHE A 304 -9.17 -14.80 13.32
CA PHE A 304 -10.62 -14.83 13.24
C PHE A 304 -11.31 -14.72 14.61
N ILE A 305 -12.50 -14.13 14.61
CA ILE A 305 -13.37 -14.05 15.81
C ILE A 305 -13.76 -15.44 16.32
N ASP A 306 -13.87 -16.42 15.42
CA ASP A 306 -14.28 -17.79 15.74
C ASP A 306 -13.24 -18.58 16.55
N HIS A 307 -12.04 -18.02 16.70
CA HIS A 307 -10.92 -18.65 17.40
C HIS A 307 -10.63 -17.97 18.75
N PRO A 308 -10.02 -18.68 19.71
CA PRO A 308 -9.57 -18.07 20.94
C PRO A 308 -8.65 -16.87 20.70
N GLY A 309 -8.91 -15.73 21.34
CA GLY A 309 -8.07 -14.54 21.21
C GLY A 309 -6.61 -14.77 21.60
N THR A 310 -6.36 -15.75 22.49
CA THR A 310 -5.01 -16.19 22.87
C THR A 310 -4.16 -16.71 21.71
N GLU A 311 -4.76 -17.13 20.61
CA GLU A 311 -4.02 -17.55 19.41
C GLU A 311 -3.23 -16.41 18.79
N MET A 312 -3.75 -15.19 18.83
CA MET A 312 -3.02 -14.00 18.34
C MET A 312 -1.76 -13.73 19.16
N ARG A 313 -1.84 -13.95 20.47
CA ARG A 313 -0.68 -13.80 21.35
C ARG A 313 0.36 -14.90 21.14
N VAL A 314 -0.08 -16.17 21.06
CA VAL A 314 0.80 -17.33 20.78
C VAL A 314 1.48 -17.20 19.44
N TRP A 315 0.81 -16.64 18.45
CA TRP A 315 1.40 -16.41 17.12
C TRP A 315 2.69 -15.59 17.19
N LEU A 316 2.80 -14.63 18.11
CA LEU A 316 4.04 -13.85 18.33
C LEU A 316 5.13 -14.66 19.05
N TRP A 317 4.75 -15.65 19.89
CA TRP A 317 5.70 -16.62 20.44
C TRP A 317 6.26 -17.52 19.33
N GLN A 318 5.42 -17.99 18.43
CA GLN A 318 5.84 -18.71 17.23
C GLN A 318 6.73 -17.83 16.34
N THR A 319 6.39 -16.55 16.17
CA THR A 319 7.22 -15.58 15.43
C THR A 319 8.64 -15.56 15.96
N TRP A 320 8.82 -15.56 17.28
CA TRP A 320 10.14 -15.66 17.90
C TRP A 320 10.82 -17.02 17.68
N ASP A 321 10.10 -18.12 17.92
CA ASP A 321 10.63 -19.50 17.78
C ASP A 321 11.09 -19.82 16.36
N TYR A 322 10.36 -19.33 15.36
CA TYR A 322 10.68 -19.50 13.96
C TYR A 322 11.70 -18.46 13.43
N GLN A 323 12.25 -17.63 14.32
CA GLN A 323 13.22 -16.58 13.99
C GLN A 323 12.69 -15.59 12.93
N VAL A 324 11.41 -15.33 12.94
CA VAL A 324 10.77 -14.35 12.08
C VAL A 324 10.89 -12.96 12.71
N ASP A 325 11.19 -11.95 11.89
CA ASP A 325 11.55 -10.60 12.37
C ASP A 325 10.33 -9.68 12.49
N GLY A 326 9.20 -10.06 11.94
CA GLY A 326 7.99 -9.25 11.97
C GLY A 326 6.74 -9.99 11.49
N ILE A 327 5.62 -9.33 11.66
CA ILE A 327 4.31 -9.79 11.19
C ILE A 327 3.73 -8.77 10.21
N LEU A 328 2.92 -9.25 9.28
CA LEU A 328 2.08 -8.40 8.45
C LEU A 328 0.62 -8.66 8.78
N VAL A 329 -0.15 -7.59 8.99
CA VAL A 329 -1.61 -7.59 9.05
C VAL A 329 -2.08 -6.72 7.89
N TRP A 330 -2.76 -7.31 6.91
CA TRP A 330 -3.10 -6.66 5.65
C TRP A 330 -4.06 -5.47 5.81
N ALA A 331 -4.96 -5.54 6.79
CA ALA A 331 -5.86 -4.46 7.17
C ALA A 331 -6.22 -4.56 8.66
N SER A 332 -6.47 -3.42 9.30
CA SER A 332 -6.96 -3.32 10.68
C SER A 332 -8.36 -2.72 10.77
N ASP A 333 -8.78 -1.95 9.78
CA ASP A 333 -9.97 -1.10 9.72
C ASP A 333 -10.81 -1.33 8.46
N TYR A 334 -10.86 -2.56 7.98
CA TYR A 334 -11.65 -2.96 6.80
C TYR A 334 -13.16 -2.97 7.12
N TRP A 335 -13.71 -1.77 7.34
CA TRP A 335 -15.05 -1.58 7.90
C TRP A 335 -16.17 -1.97 6.96
N SER A 336 -15.98 -1.88 5.66
CA SER A 336 -16.94 -2.29 4.65
C SER A 336 -16.30 -3.23 3.64
N SER A 337 -16.97 -4.32 3.32
CA SER A 337 -16.52 -5.27 2.31
C SER A 337 -17.54 -5.38 1.19
N PRO A 338 -17.23 -4.97 -0.04
CA PRO A 338 -18.11 -5.18 -1.18
C PRO A 338 -18.31 -6.66 -1.51
N CYS A 339 -17.40 -7.54 -1.05
CA CYS A 339 -17.56 -8.99 -1.21
C CYS A 339 -18.63 -9.57 -0.27
N ALA A 340 -18.83 -8.95 0.92
CA ALA A 340 -19.84 -9.37 1.86
C ALA A 340 -21.16 -8.61 1.65
N TYR A 341 -21.09 -7.32 1.34
CA TYR A 341 -22.21 -6.39 1.23
C TYR A 341 -22.06 -5.53 -0.04
N PRO A 342 -22.35 -6.09 -1.24
CA PRO A 342 -22.14 -5.38 -2.50
C PRO A 342 -23.09 -4.17 -2.65
N ASP A 343 -24.28 -4.21 -2.05
CA ASP A 343 -25.35 -3.26 -2.32
C ASP A 343 -25.67 -2.32 -1.12
N SER A 344 -24.92 -2.42 -0.02
CA SER A 344 -25.19 -1.64 1.19
C SER A 344 -23.96 -1.39 2.03
N LEU A 345 -24.02 -0.36 2.88
CA LEU A 345 -23.02 -0.16 3.92
C LEU A 345 -23.13 -1.26 4.97
N GLN A 346 -22.00 -1.78 5.38
CA GLN A 346 -21.91 -2.80 6.40
C GLN A 346 -21.80 -2.16 7.79
N ASN A 347 -22.54 -2.72 8.76
CA ASN A 347 -22.32 -2.44 10.18
C ASN A 347 -21.50 -3.58 10.79
N PRO A 348 -20.19 -3.42 11.01
CA PRO A 348 -19.33 -4.50 11.51
C PRO A 348 -19.60 -4.90 12.96
N TYR A 349 -20.37 -4.11 13.73
CA TYR A 349 -20.83 -4.49 15.06
C TYR A 349 -21.93 -5.53 15.02
N LEU A 350 -22.77 -5.51 13.98
CA LEU A 350 -23.88 -6.47 13.80
C LEU A 350 -23.44 -7.70 13.02
N ASP A 351 -22.57 -7.49 12.02
CA ASP A 351 -22.03 -8.56 11.20
C ASP A 351 -20.58 -8.24 10.81
N PRO A 352 -19.59 -8.82 11.50
CA PRO A 352 -18.18 -8.62 11.23
C PRO A 352 -17.65 -9.47 10.07
N MET A 353 -18.50 -10.20 9.34
CA MET A 353 -18.07 -11.04 8.21
C MET A 353 -17.43 -10.21 7.10
N SER A 354 -16.17 -10.49 6.79
CA SER A 354 -15.43 -9.77 5.74
C SER A 354 -15.66 -10.36 4.35
N TRP A 355 -15.94 -11.67 4.28
CA TRP A 355 -16.04 -12.39 3.03
C TRP A 355 -17.24 -13.35 3.05
N VAL A 356 -18.05 -13.34 1.96
CA VAL A 356 -19.19 -14.26 1.80
C VAL A 356 -19.10 -15.10 0.53
N SER A 357 -18.09 -14.87 -0.28
CA SER A 357 -17.77 -15.70 -1.44
C SER A 357 -16.29 -15.53 -1.79
N GLY A 358 -15.69 -16.56 -2.31
CA GLY A 358 -14.30 -16.58 -2.77
C GLY A 358 -14.20 -17.08 -4.20
N TYR A 359 -12.98 -17.26 -4.69
CA TYR A 359 -12.71 -17.70 -6.07
C TYR A 359 -13.39 -19.04 -6.41
N ASP A 360 -13.48 -19.97 -5.45
CA ASP A 360 -14.08 -21.29 -5.62
C ASP A 360 -15.59 -21.32 -5.32
N THR A 361 -16.18 -20.16 -5.00
CA THR A 361 -17.61 -20.07 -4.68
C THR A 361 -18.41 -19.94 -5.98
N PRO A 362 -19.34 -20.85 -6.29
CA PRO A 362 -20.20 -20.73 -7.46
C PRO A 362 -20.98 -19.40 -7.47
N ALA A 363 -21.22 -18.87 -8.65
CA ALA A 363 -21.98 -17.62 -8.79
C ALA A 363 -23.36 -17.72 -8.12
N GLY A 364 -23.71 -16.72 -7.32
CA GLY A 364 -24.98 -16.66 -6.57
C GLY A 364 -25.03 -17.48 -5.28
N VAL A 365 -23.97 -18.20 -4.94
CA VAL A 365 -23.85 -18.94 -3.68
C VAL A 365 -23.14 -18.07 -2.64
N ARG A 366 -23.68 -17.97 -1.44
CA ARG A 366 -23.03 -17.32 -0.29
C ARG A 366 -22.36 -18.41 0.57
N SER A 367 -21.07 -18.30 0.73
CA SER A 367 -20.26 -19.15 1.61
C SER A 367 -19.46 -18.25 2.55
N PRO A 368 -20.02 -17.85 3.71
CA PRO A 368 -19.36 -16.92 4.63
C PRO A 368 -18.05 -17.48 5.16
N TRP A 369 -17.02 -16.64 5.15
CA TRP A 369 -15.70 -16.95 5.69
C TRP A 369 -14.97 -15.65 6.07
N GLY A 370 -13.85 -15.73 6.78
CA GLY A 370 -13.09 -14.56 7.17
C GLY A 370 -13.78 -13.70 8.23
N ASN A 371 -14.44 -14.35 9.22
CA ASN A 371 -15.13 -13.63 10.29
C ASN A 371 -14.18 -12.74 11.09
N GLY A 372 -14.32 -11.42 10.92
CA GLY A 372 -13.48 -10.41 11.54
C GLY A 372 -12.09 -10.21 10.93
N ASP A 373 -11.77 -10.88 9.82
CA ASP A 373 -10.51 -10.66 9.12
C ASP A 373 -10.40 -9.22 8.61
N GLY A 374 -9.26 -8.57 8.86
CA GLY A 374 -9.03 -7.16 8.53
C GLY A 374 -9.78 -6.16 9.44
N ARG A 375 -10.45 -6.60 10.51
CA ARG A 375 -11.29 -5.78 11.40
C ARG A 375 -10.89 -5.90 12.86
N PHE A 376 -9.77 -5.30 13.20
CA PHE A 376 -9.26 -5.26 14.58
C PHE A 376 -9.66 -3.98 15.29
N VAL A 377 -9.83 -2.90 14.52
CA VAL A 377 -10.32 -1.60 14.97
C VAL A 377 -11.65 -1.38 14.28
N TYR A 378 -12.69 -1.08 15.08
CA TYR A 378 -14.05 -0.85 14.61
C TYR A 378 -14.30 0.65 14.38
N PRO A 379 -15.19 1.03 13.47
CA PRO A 379 -15.53 2.43 13.30
C PRO A 379 -16.19 2.99 14.56
N PRO A 380 -16.22 4.33 14.76
CA PRO A 380 -17.06 4.94 15.76
C PRO A 380 -18.51 4.45 15.64
N GLU A 381 -19.18 4.16 16.77
CA GLU A 381 -20.54 3.61 16.75
C GLU A 381 -21.51 4.50 15.96
N ALA A 382 -21.35 5.82 16.07
CA ALA A 382 -22.15 6.80 15.32
C ALA A 382 -21.96 6.72 13.80
N ALA A 383 -20.84 6.15 13.32
CA ALA A 383 -20.57 5.94 11.89
C ALA A 383 -21.00 4.56 11.39
N ALA A 384 -21.38 3.65 12.29
CA ALA A 384 -21.61 2.23 11.98
C ALA A 384 -23.08 1.85 11.81
N ASP A 385 -23.99 2.83 11.69
CA ASP A 385 -25.45 2.60 11.61
C ASP A 385 -25.95 2.20 10.20
N GLY A 386 -25.03 2.07 9.23
CA GLY A 386 -25.36 1.76 7.83
C GLY A 386 -25.94 2.91 7.03
N LYS A 387 -25.95 4.12 7.58
CA LYS A 387 -26.45 5.33 6.90
C LYS A 387 -25.28 6.22 6.46
N GLN A 388 -25.46 6.91 5.36
CA GLN A 388 -24.53 7.97 4.92
C GLN A 388 -24.85 9.26 5.69
N ASN A 389 -24.30 9.36 6.89
CA ASN A 389 -24.34 10.59 7.69
C ASN A 389 -23.19 11.53 7.31
N GLY A 390 -23.22 12.73 7.87
CA GLY A 390 -22.05 13.63 7.78
C GLY A 390 -20.81 13.02 8.45
N PRO A 391 -19.65 13.70 8.39
CA PRO A 391 -18.42 13.20 9.01
C PRO A 391 -18.62 12.93 10.51
N VAL A 392 -18.13 11.78 10.96
CA VAL A 392 -18.05 11.42 12.38
C VAL A 392 -16.60 11.57 12.81
N MET A 393 -16.38 12.37 13.85
CA MET A 393 -15.04 12.71 14.35
C MET A 393 -14.70 12.01 15.67
N ASP A 394 -15.54 11.06 16.09
CA ASP A 394 -15.29 10.24 17.28
C ASP A 394 -14.16 9.24 17.01
N ASP A 395 -13.46 8.82 18.07
CA ASP A 395 -12.39 7.85 17.97
C ASP A 395 -12.90 6.46 17.57
N PRO A 396 -12.11 5.69 16.81
CA PRO A 396 -12.42 4.31 16.50
C PRO A 396 -12.33 3.43 17.77
N VAL A 397 -13.04 2.31 17.75
CA VAL A 397 -13.12 1.37 18.88
C VAL A 397 -12.19 0.19 18.66
N VAL A 398 -11.22 0.00 19.54
CA VAL A 398 -10.32 -1.16 19.51
C VAL A 398 -11.01 -2.43 20.01
N SER A 399 -10.76 -3.54 19.33
CA SER A 399 -11.29 -4.85 19.75
C SER A 399 -10.34 -5.56 20.71
N ILE A 400 -10.90 -6.51 21.48
CA ILE A 400 -10.08 -7.40 22.32
C ILE A 400 -9.02 -8.16 21.52
N ARG A 401 -9.28 -8.44 20.24
CA ARG A 401 -8.31 -9.10 19.36
C ARG A 401 -7.11 -8.21 19.07
N PHE A 402 -7.33 -6.91 18.90
CA PHE A 402 -6.24 -5.94 18.76
C PHE A 402 -5.37 -5.90 20.02
N GLU A 403 -6.00 -5.92 21.20
CA GLU A 403 -5.29 -5.97 22.47
C GLU A 403 -4.48 -7.26 22.64
N MET A 404 -5.03 -8.41 22.25
CA MET A 404 -4.30 -9.68 22.28
C MET A 404 -3.10 -9.69 21.34
N LEU A 405 -3.21 -9.06 20.17
CA LEU A 405 -2.11 -8.90 19.24
C LEU A 405 -1.02 -8.00 19.84
N ARG A 406 -1.41 -6.89 20.47
CA ARG A 406 -0.49 -6.01 21.22
C ARG A 406 0.26 -6.77 22.31
N ASP A 407 -0.45 -7.53 23.14
CA ASP A 407 0.19 -8.33 24.20
C ASP A 407 1.19 -9.34 23.63
N GLY A 408 0.88 -9.93 22.47
CA GLY A 408 1.81 -10.80 21.76
C GLY A 408 3.07 -10.08 21.29
N ILE A 409 2.92 -8.87 20.73
CA ILE A 409 4.05 -8.02 20.31
C ILE A 409 4.93 -7.67 21.52
N GLU A 410 4.31 -7.33 22.66
CA GLU A 410 5.04 -7.08 23.90
C GLU A 410 5.83 -8.32 24.36
N ASP A 411 5.24 -9.52 24.29
CA ASP A 411 5.94 -10.76 24.62
C ASP A 411 7.18 -10.96 23.72
N TYR A 412 7.03 -10.73 22.42
CA TYR A 412 8.16 -10.78 21.48
C TYR A 412 9.27 -9.80 21.89
N GLU A 413 8.89 -8.57 22.28
CA GLU A 413 9.85 -7.57 22.74
C GLU A 413 10.58 -7.97 24.03
N TYR A 414 9.97 -8.73 24.93
CA TYR A 414 10.68 -9.27 26.11
C TYR A 414 11.82 -10.19 25.68
N PHE A 415 11.61 -11.09 24.72
CA PHE A 415 12.69 -11.92 24.17
C PHE A 415 13.77 -11.07 23.51
N ALA A 416 13.39 -10.09 22.69
CA ALA A 416 14.32 -9.21 22.00
C ALA A 416 15.14 -8.36 22.99
N MET A 417 14.51 -7.85 24.04
CA MET A 417 15.20 -7.09 25.11
C MET A 417 16.21 -7.96 25.85
N LEU A 418 15.83 -9.16 26.27
CA LEU A 418 16.74 -10.07 26.94
C LEU A 418 17.93 -10.43 26.07
N LYS A 419 17.69 -10.74 24.77
CA LYS A 419 18.74 -11.02 23.80
C LYS A 419 19.74 -9.86 23.66
N ARG A 420 19.23 -8.61 23.54
CA ARG A 420 20.08 -7.41 23.47
C ARG A 420 20.91 -7.20 24.76
N LEU A 421 20.29 -7.37 25.92
CA LEU A 421 20.98 -7.22 27.19
C LEU A 421 22.05 -8.28 27.38
N LEU A 422 21.80 -9.54 27.02
CA LEU A 422 22.79 -10.61 27.04
C LEU A 422 23.96 -10.34 26.08
N ALA A 423 23.70 -9.82 24.89
CA ALA A 423 24.76 -9.41 23.97
C ALA A 423 25.63 -8.29 24.55
N ALA A 424 25.03 -7.32 25.24
CA ALA A 424 25.75 -6.17 25.81
C ALA A 424 26.48 -6.46 27.15
N LYS A 425 25.85 -7.23 28.03
CA LYS A 425 26.30 -7.41 29.44
C LYS A 425 26.61 -8.86 29.82
N GLY A 426 26.21 -9.83 28.97
CA GLY A 426 26.31 -11.27 29.30
C GLY A 426 27.73 -11.78 29.58
N ALA A 427 28.73 -11.15 28.95
CA ALA A 427 30.14 -11.51 29.21
C ALA A 427 30.58 -11.25 30.67
N ASN A 428 29.91 -10.37 31.39
CA ASN A 428 30.19 -10.01 32.76
C ASN A 428 29.46 -10.90 33.80
N LEU A 429 28.58 -11.78 33.34
CA LEU A 429 27.81 -12.70 34.16
C LEU A 429 28.64 -13.95 34.52
N PRO A 430 28.41 -14.56 35.72
CA PRO A 430 28.85 -15.94 35.95
C PRO A 430 28.31 -16.88 34.87
N ALA A 431 29.14 -17.82 34.41
CA ALA A 431 28.79 -18.71 33.29
C ALA A 431 27.44 -19.44 33.47
N ALA A 432 27.16 -19.92 34.69
CA ALA A 432 25.90 -20.59 35.03
C ALA A 432 24.69 -19.65 34.87
N LYS A 433 24.84 -18.39 35.31
CA LYS A 433 23.75 -17.39 35.23
C LYS A 433 23.50 -16.95 33.78
N ARG A 434 24.60 -16.80 33.04
CA ARG A 434 24.50 -16.52 31.61
C ARG A 434 23.76 -17.65 30.87
N ALA A 435 24.12 -18.90 31.12
CA ALA A 435 23.45 -20.06 30.53
C ALA A 435 21.96 -20.16 30.91
N GLU A 436 21.64 -19.85 32.20
CA GLU A 436 20.23 -19.76 32.63
C GLU A 436 19.43 -18.74 31.82
N TYR A 437 19.97 -17.54 31.59
CA TYR A 437 19.30 -16.48 30.86
C TYR A 437 19.26 -16.73 29.36
N GLU A 438 20.30 -17.32 28.77
CA GLU A 438 20.29 -17.75 27.38
C GLU A 438 19.21 -18.82 27.12
N ALA A 439 19.00 -19.74 28.07
CA ALA A 439 17.95 -20.76 27.99
C ALA A 439 16.53 -20.15 27.96
N LEU A 440 16.33 -18.98 28.59
CA LEU A 440 15.03 -18.29 28.53
C LEU A 440 14.66 -17.77 27.12
N LEU A 441 15.64 -17.62 26.23
CA LEU A 441 15.39 -17.21 24.83
C LEU A 441 14.77 -18.34 23.98
N THR A 442 14.74 -19.55 24.49
CA THR A 442 14.06 -20.69 23.85
C THR A 442 12.60 -20.72 24.28
N VAL A 443 11.68 -20.75 23.32
CA VAL A 443 10.26 -20.90 23.63
C VAL A 443 10.00 -22.29 24.17
N PRO A 444 9.33 -22.43 25.33
CA PRO A 444 9.04 -23.75 25.90
C PRO A 444 8.09 -24.58 25.02
N GLU A 445 8.34 -25.88 24.90
CA GLU A 445 7.49 -26.79 24.12
C GLU A 445 6.03 -26.85 24.61
N ASN A 446 5.79 -26.59 25.90
CA ASN A 446 4.44 -26.51 26.43
C ASN A 446 3.71 -25.19 26.06
N VAL A 447 4.40 -24.22 25.48
CA VAL A 447 3.81 -23.03 24.86
C VAL A 447 3.50 -23.30 23.40
N THR A 448 4.51 -23.70 22.63
CA THR A 448 4.33 -24.10 21.23
C THR A 448 5.40 -25.14 20.84
N ARG A 449 4.97 -26.23 20.25
CA ARG A 449 5.84 -27.26 19.69
C ARG A 449 5.94 -27.13 18.18
N THR A 450 4.84 -26.76 17.57
CA THR A 450 4.74 -26.53 16.11
C THR A 450 3.74 -25.42 15.85
N MET A 451 3.62 -24.97 14.60
CA MET A 451 2.57 -24.02 14.19
C MET A 451 1.13 -24.51 14.46
N LYS A 452 0.95 -25.82 14.67
CA LYS A 452 -0.36 -26.49 14.87
C LYS A 452 -0.57 -27.02 16.28
N ASP A 453 0.50 -27.16 17.06
CA ASP A 453 0.50 -27.71 18.41
C ASP A 453 1.02 -26.67 19.39
N PHE A 454 0.11 -25.96 20.04
CA PHE A 454 0.39 -24.85 20.95
C PHE A 454 -0.70 -24.74 22.04
N THR A 455 -0.34 -24.09 23.14
CA THR A 455 -1.28 -23.88 24.25
C THR A 455 -2.34 -22.82 23.95
N LYS A 456 -3.51 -23.03 24.52
CA LYS A 456 -4.58 -22.00 24.61
C LYS A 456 -4.70 -21.44 26.05
N ASP A 457 -3.88 -21.93 26.97
CA ASP A 457 -3.86 -21.49 28.35
C ASP A 457 -2.83 -20.36 28.56
N THR A 458 -3.34 -19.21 28.93
CA THR A 458 -2.52 -18.02 29.18
C THR A 458 -1.53 -18.20 30.31
N ALA A 459 -1.86 -18.97 31.36
CA ALA A 459 -0.97 -19.18 32.50
C ALA A 459 0.37 -19.81 32.10
N THR A 460 0.36 -20.62 31.03
CA THR A 460 1.56 -21.33 30.54
C THR A 460 2.62 -20.34 30.04
N TYR A 461 2.27 -19.39 29.21
CA TYR A 461 3.25 -18.43 28.69
C TYR A 461 3.46 -17.25 29.62
N GLU A 462 2.48 -16.87 30.44
CA GLU A 462 2.69 -15.86 31.50
C GLU A 462 3.80 -16.26 32.46
N ALA A 463 3.85 -17.52 32.88
CA ALA A 463 4.91 -18.02 33.73
C ALA A 463 6.32 -17.85 33.11
N HIS A 464 6.45 -18.02 31.80
CA HIS A 464 7.72 -17.80 31.10
C HIS A 464 8.02 -16.30 30.93
N ARG A 465 7.01 -15.49 30.58
CA ARG A 465 7.13 -14.03 30.49
C ARG A 465 7.66 -13.42 31.79
N LEU A 466 7.16 -13.88 32.93
CA LEU A 466 7.65 -13.41 34.23
C LEU A 466 9.14 -13.71 34.46
N LYS A 467 9.65 -14.86 33.99
CA LYS A 467 11.07 -15.19 34.04
C LYS A 467 11.91 -14.28 33.16
N LEU A 468 11.45 -14.00 31.93
CA LEU A 468 12.06 -13.02 31.01
C LEU A 468 12.14 -11.64 31.70
N ALA A 469 11.02 -11.18 32.25
CA ALA A 469 10.94 -9.89 32.95
C ALA A 469 11.93 -9.79 34.12
N ALA A 470 12.04 -10.85 34.93
CA ALA A 470 12.97 -10.89 36.05
C ALA A 470 14.44 -10.81 35.60
N ALA A 471 14.79 -11.56 34.53
CA ALA A 471 16.14 -11.53 33.95
C ALA A 471 16.47 -10.16 33.36
N ILE A 472 15.52 -9.54 32.63
CA ILE A 472 15.66 -8.18 32.07
C ILE A 472 15.87 -7.18 33.21
N ALA A 473 15.06 -7.22 34.27
CA ALA A 473 15.16 -6.30 35.42
C ALA A 473 16.50 -6.42 36.13
N GLU A 474 17.05 -7.63 36.25
CA GLU A 474 18.38 -7.85 36.85
C GLU A 474 19.51 -7.29 35.97
N LEU A 475 19.43 -7.56 34.63
CA LEU A 475 20.44 -7.07 33.68
C LEU A 475 20.36 -5.57 33.42
N SER A 476 19.25 -4.93 33.73
CA SER A 476 19.07 -3.48 33.53
C SER A 476 19.66 -2.63 34.66
N LYS A 477 19.98 -3.25 35.76
CA LYS A 477 20.71 -2.61 36.90
C LYS A 477 22.19 -2.42 36.52
#